data_4db73c2cf5b80470e97239e5e44fd51e
#
_entry.id   4db73c2cf5b80470e97239e5e44fd51e
#
_cell.length_a   1.000
_cell.length_b   1.000
_cell.length_c   1.000
_cell.angle_alpha   90.00
_cell.angle_beta   90.00
_cell.angle_gamma   90.00
#
_symmetry.space_group_name_H-M   'P 1'
#
loop_
_entity.id
_entity.type
_entity.pdbx_description
1 polymer ?
#
loop_
_entity_poly.entity_id
_entity_poly.type
_entity_poly.pdbx_seq_one_letter_code
_entity_poly.pdbx_strand_id
1 'polypeptide(L)'
;MNKTQQKARHYSQVLNQVIERTQAIQEELNPQFEEIKTALANDQLTAMKSSHYLEIEGQFQHGTDEYQQLAAQLQQATPPAKLMGLNFSLVKVYREYVAACQAMIDSMKDDRTVDLAAFKAAEAAQDQTTTAMGKILVKMNQIS
;
A
#
# COMPACT_ATOMS: atom_id res chain seq x y z
N MET A 1 -6.44 -34.63 -1.46
CA MET A 1 -5.47 -33.57 -1.09
C MET A 1 -5.18 -33.68 0.40
N ASN A 2 -3.92 -33.76 0.79
CA ASN A 2 -3.53 -33.84 2.19
C ASN A 2 -3.58 -32.48 2.87
N LYS A 3 -3.38 -32.47 4.19
CA LYS A 3 -3.45 -31.21 4.98
C LYS A 3 -2.40 -30.21 4.56
N THR A 4 -1.20 -30.64 4.20
CA THR A 4 -0.11 -29.76 3.74
C THR A 4 -0.49 -29.07 2.44
N GLN A 5 -1.06 -29.82 1.49
CA GLN A 5 -1.50 -29.27 0.21
C GLN A 5 -2.69 -28.31 0.38
N GLN A 6 -3.63 -28.63 1.27
CA GLN A 6 -4.76 -27.75 1.58
C GLN A 6 -4.29 -26.43 2.21
N LYS A 7 -3.33 -26.50 3.11
CA LYS A 7 -2.73 -25.33 3.76
C LYS A 7 -2.02 -24.44 2.74
N ALA A 8 -1.22 -25.03 1.85
CA ALA A 8 -0.52 -24.31 0.81
C ALA A 8 -1.49 -23.62 -0.15
N ARG A 9 -2.56 -24.32 -0.54
CA ARG A 9 -3.58 -23.78 -1.42
C ARG A 9 -4.32 -22.60 -0.78
N HIS A 10 -4.70 -22.75 0.50
CA HIS A 10 -5.40 -21.70 1.23
C HIS A 10 -4.51 -20.46 1.37
N TYR A 11 -3.24 -20.65 1.71
CA TYR A 11 -2.27 -19.56 1.79
C TYR A 11 -2.16 -18.82 0.46
N SER A 12 -2.03 -19.57 -0.65
CA SER A 12 -1.94 -18.97 -1.98
C SER A 12 -3.18 -18.14 -2.33
N GLN A 13 -4.36 -18.60 -1.93
CA GLN A 13 -5.61 -17.87 -2.15
C GLN A 13 -5.60 -16.54 -1.36
N VAL A 14 -5.21 -16.56 -0.10
CA VAL A 14 -5.11 -15.36 0.73
C VAL A 14 -4.10 -14.39 0.12
N LEU A 15 -2.92 -14.87 -0.22
CA LEU A 15 -1.85 -14.05 -0.80
C LEU A 15 -2.33 -13.37 -2.09
N ASN A 16 -2.94 -14.14 -3.00
CA ASN A 16 -3.44 -13.61 -4.27
C ASN A 16 -4.54 -12.56 -4.06
N GLN A 17 -5.46 -12.79 -3.12
CA GLN A 17 -6.51 -11.83 -2.80
C GLN A 17 -5.92 -10.52 -2.28
N VAL A 18 -4.93 -10.61 -1.41
CA VAL A 18 -4.26 -9.41 -0.86
C VAL A 18 -3.56 -8.63 -1.97
N ILE A 19 -2.83 -9.32 -2.86
CA ILE A 19 -2.12 -8.69 -3.97
C ILE A 19 -3.10 -8.00 -4.91
N GLU A 20 -4.14 -8.70 -5.33
CA GLU A 20 -5.15 -8.18 -6.26
C GLU A 20 -5.86 -6.96 -5.68
N ARG A 21 -6.26 -7.02 -4.40
CA ARG A 21 -6.95 -5.91 -3.75
C ARG A 21 -6.01 -4.72 -3.58
N THR A 22 -4.75 -4.95 -3.22
CA THR A 22 -3.75 -3.88 -3.12
C THR A 22 -3.61 -3.15 -4.45
N GLN A 23 -3.48 -3.89 -5.55
CA GLN A 23 -3.37 -3.29 -6.89
C GLN A 23 -4.62 -2.51 -7.27
N ALA A 24 -5.81 -3.03 -6.94
CA ALA A 24 -7.07 -2.36 -7.23
C ALA A 24 -7.17 -1.02 -6.48
N ILE A 25 -6.77 -0.98 -5.21
CA ILE A 25 -6.77 0.26 -4.42
C ILE A 25 -5.78 1.27 -5.03
N GLN A 26 -4.59 0.81 -5.40
CA GLN A 26 -3.59 1.68 -6.04
C GLN A 26 -4.13 2.29 -7.33
N GLU A 27 -4.80 1.50 -8.16
CA GLU A 27 -5.41 1.99 -9.39
C GLU A 27 -6.56 2.98 -9.13
N GLU A 28 -7.37 2.74 -8.10
CA GLU A 28 -8.46 3.63 -7.70
C GLU A 28 -7.93 4.99 -7.23
N LEU A 29 -6.81 5.00 -6.50
CA LEU A 29 -6.25 6.21 -5.91
C LEU A 29 -5.30 6.97 -6.83
N ASN A 30 -4.78 6.33 -7.87
CA ASN A 30 -3.76 6.95 -8.72
C ASN A 30 -4.22 8.25 -9.39
N PRO A 31 -5.44 8.39 -9.92
CA PRO A 31 -5.88 9.67 -10.50
C PRO A 31 -5.87 10.81 -9.48
N GLN A 32 -6.30 10.57 -8.25
CA GLN A 32 -6.30 11.57 -7.18
C GLN A 32 -4.88 11.93 -6.77
N PHE A 33 -3.99 10.94 -6.69
CA PHE A 33 -2.57 11.16 -6.40
C PHE A 33 -1.94 12.06 -7.47
N GLU A 34 -2.16 11.78 -8.74
CA GLU A 34 -1.63 12.57 -9.85
C GLU A 34 -2.19 13.99 -9.83
N GLU A 35 -3.46 14.16 -9.46
CA GLU A 35 -4.08 15.48 -9.32
C GLU A 35 -3.38 16.32 -8.26
N ILE A 36 -3.15 15.75 -7.07
CA ILE A 36 -2.45 16.44 -5.99
C ILE A 36 -1.01 16.76 -6.39
N LYS A 37 -0.32 15.80 -6.99
CA LYS A 37 1.07 15.95 -7.41
C LYS A 37 1.22 17.06 -8.46
N THR A 38 0.32 17.10 -9.44
CA THR A 38 0.31 18.13 -10.47
C THR A 38 0.01 19.50 -9.88
N ALA A 39 -0.96 19.58 -8.97
CA ALA A 39 -1.30 20.83 -8.29
C ALA A 39 -0.12 21.34 -7.46
N LEU A 40 0.61 20.47 -6.78
CA LEU A 40 1.81 20.82 -6.03
C LEU A 40 2.90 21.38 -6.95
N ALA A 41 3.15 20.71 -8.07
CA ALA A 41 4.18 21.12 -9.02
C ALA A 41 3.89 22.51 -9.63
N ASN A 42 2.61 22.86 -9.80
CA ASN A 42 2.16 24.11 -10.42
C ASN A 42 1.73 25.16 -9.40
N ASP A 43 1.92 24.91 -8.11
CA ASP A 43 1.50 25.78 -7.02
C ASP A 43 0.00 26.15 -7.12
N GLN A 44 -0.84 25.17 -7.38
CA GLN A 44 -2.28 25.32 -7.63
C GLN A 44 -3.17 24.68 -6.57
N LEU A 45 -2.61 24.22 -5.45
CA LEU A 45 -3.41 23.56 -4.40
C LEU A 45 -4.49 24.47 -3.83
N THR A 46 -4.17 25.75 -3.63
CA THR A 46 -5.12 26.72 -3.08
C THR A 46 -6.22 27.08 -4.08
N ALA A 47 -6.02 26.81 -5.37
CA ALA A 47 -7.04 26.96 -6.40
C ALA A 47 -8.04 25.82 -6.41
N MET A 48 -7.69 24.67 -5.82
CA MET A 48 -8.58 23.54 -5.69
C MET A 48 -9.67 23.86 -4.65
N LYS A 49 -10.90 23.38 -4.91
CA LYS A 49 -11.97 23.54 -3.91
C LYS A 49 -11.60 22.79 -2.65
N SER A 50 -11.81 23.42 -1.49
CA SER A 50 -11.51 22.83 -0.19
C SER A 50 -12.25 21.48 -0.02
N SER A 51 -13.51 21.40 -0.42
CA SER A 51 -14.29 20.16 -0.33
C SER A 51 -13.71 19.04 -1.20
N HIS A 52 -13.20 19.38 -2.37
CA HIS A 52 -12.58 18.39 -3.26
C HIS A 52 -11.26 17.87 -2.69
N TYR A 53 -10.43 18.79 -2.17
CA TYR A 53 -9.17 18.41 -1.52
C TYR A 53 -9.42 17.48 -0.32
N LEU A 54 -10.39 17.82 0.54
CA LEU A 54 -10.72 17.00 1.70
C LEU A 54 -11.30 15.63 1.30
N GLU A 55 -12.05 15.57 0.20
CA GLU A 55 -12.53 14.31 -0.35
C GLU A 55 -11.38 13.41 -0.79
N ILE A 56 -10.38 13.96 -1.47
CA ILE A 56 -9.18 13.22 -1.88
C ILE A 56 -8.43 12.69 -0.65
N GLU A 57 -8.24 13.55 0.36
CA GLU A 57 -7.58 13.15 1.61
C GLU A 57 -8.33 11.99 2.28
N GLY A 58 -9.67 12.08 2.32
CA GLY A 58 -10.50 11.02 2.86
C GLY A 58 -10.41 9.73 2.08
N GLN A 59 -10.33 9.79 0.75
CA GLN A 59 -10.15 8.61 -0.11
C GLN A 59 -8.79 7.96 0.14
N PHE A 60 -7.73 8.75 0.29
CA PHE A 60 -6.40 8.24 0.64
C PHE A 60 -6.42 7.53 1.99
N GLN A 61 -7.09 8.12 2.98
CA GLN A 61 -7.18 7.52 4.32
C GLN A 61 -7.97 6.21 4.28
N HIS A 62 -9.08 6.19 3.56
CA HIS A 62 -9.89 4.98 3.41
C HIS A 62 -9.09 3.84 2.77
N GLY A 63 -8.35 4.14 1.70
CA GLY A 63 -7.49 3.16 1.05
C GLY A 63 -6.36 2.67 1.95
N THR A 64 -5.74 3.58 2.70
CA THR A 64 -4.66 3.23 3.64
C THR A 64 -5.17 2.36 4.77
N ASP A 65 -6.37 2.65 5.29
CA ASP A 65 -7.01 1.80 6.31
C ASP A 65 -7.27 0.39 5.77
N GLU A 66 -7.67 0.28 4.52
CA GLU A 66 -7.86 -1.02 3.89
C GLU A 66 -6.52 -1.76 3.73
N TYR A 67 -5.44 -1.06 3.37
CA TYR A 67 -4.10 -1.66 3.34
C TYR A 67 -3.72 -2.23 4.71
N GLN A 68 -4.05 -1.55 5.80
CA GLN A 68 -3.78 -2.07 7.15
C GLN A 68 -4.51 -3.40 7.40
N GLN A 69 -5.76 -3.51 6.95
CA GLN A 69 -6.52 -4.74 7.07
C GLN A 69 -5.89 -5.87 6.24
N LEU A 70 -5.41 -5.56 5.04
CA LEU A 70 -4.74 -6.52 4.19
C LEU A 70 -3.41 -7.00 4.80
N ALA A 71 -2.66 -6.10 5.43
CA ALA A 71 -1.45 -6.46 6.17
C ALA A 71 -1.76 -7.45 7.31
N ALA A 72 -2.86 -7.21 8.03
CA ALA A 72 -3.30 -8.12 9.10
C ALA A 72 -3.69 -9.49 8.54
N GLN A 73 -4.33 -9.54 7.39
CA GLN A 73 -4.68 -10.81 6.73
C GLN A 73 -3.43 -11.61 6.37
N LEU A 74 -2.40 -10.96 5.83
CA LEU A 74 -1.13 -11.62 5.53
C LEU A 74 -0.44 -12.12 6.80
N GLN A 75 -0.47 -11.34 7.86
CA GLN A 75 0.16 -11.72 9.13
C GLN A 75 -0.53 -12.91 9.77
N GLN A 76 -1.85 -12.99 9.65
CA GLN A 76 -2.65 -14.09 10.21
C GLN A 76 -2.63 -15.35 9.33
N ALA A 77 -2.22 -15.21 8.07
CA ALA A 77 -2.15 -16.35 7.16
C ALA A 77 -1.10 -17.36 7.63
N THR A 78 -1.35 -18.63 7.35
CA THR A 78 -0.45 -19.71 7.74
C THR A 78 0.29 -20.22 6.50
N PRO A 79 1.50 -19.70 6.21
CA PRO A 79 2.23 -20.14 5.03
C PRO A 79 2.80 -21.55 5.21
N PRO A 80 3.07 -22.27 4.10
CA PRO A 80 3.88 -23.47 4.18
C PRO A 80 5.24 -23.18 4.79
N ALA A 81 5.85 -24.19 5.41
CA ALA A 81 7.11 -24.02 6.14
C ALA A 81 8.19 -23.34 5.28
N LYS A 82 8.30 -23.70 4.01
CA LYS A 82 9.31 -23.15 3.10
C LYS A 82 9.09 -21.68 2.74
N LEU A 83 7.89 -21.14 2.99
CA LEU A 83 7.55 -19.75 2.72
C LEU A 83 7.44 -18.89 3.97
N MET A 84 7.63 -19.46 5.17
CA MET A 84 7.43 -18.72 6.43
C MET A 84 8.33 -17.49 6.52
N GLY A 85 9.61 -17.62 6.20
CA GLY A 85 10.55 -16.50 6.26
C GLY A 85 10.21 -15.41 5.26
N LEU A 86 9.83 -15.79 4.04
CA LEU A 86 9.45 -14.83 3.01
C LEU A 86 8.14 -14.14 3.36
N ASN A 87 7.16 -14.85 3.93
CA ASN A 87 5.93 -14.22 4.38
C ASN A 87 6.19 -13.23 5.50
N PHE A 88 7.05 -13.57 6.45
CA PHE A 88 7.45 -12.64 7.51
C PHE A 88 8.03 -11.36 6.92
N SER A 89 8.93 -11.48 5.95
CA SER A 89 9.54 -10.34 5.28
C SER A 89 8.51 -9.53 4.49
N LEU A 90 7.57 -10.21 3.82
CA LEU A 90 6.51 -9.55 3.07
C LEU A 90 5.61 -8.72 3.98
N VAL A 91 5.19 -9.27 5.12
CA VAL A 91 4.37 -8.56 6.09
C VAL A 91 5.10 -7.31 6.62
N LYS A 92 6.38 -7.46 6.93
CA LYS A 92 7.19 -6.33 7.41
C LYS A 92 7.24 -5.20 6.38
N VAL A 93 7.56 -5.52 5.13
CA VAL A 93 7.65 -4.52 4.06
C VAL A 93 6.27 -3.94 3.74
N TYR A 94 5.23 -4.75 3.76
CA TYR A 94 3.87 -4.28 3.54
C TYR A 94 3.47 -3.24 4.59
N ARG A 95 3.81 -3.47 5.87
CA ARG A 95 3.54 -2.51 6.93
C ARG A 95 4.35 -1.23 6.78
N GLU A 96 5.56 -1.31 6.27
CA GLU A 96 6.36 -0.13 5.91
C GLU A 96 5.69 0.66 4.78
N TYR A 97 5.10 -0.03 3.80
CA TYR A 97 4.32 0.60 2.74
C TYR A 97 3.11 1.34 3.31
N VAL A 98 2.36 0.71 4.22
CA VAL A 98 1.21 1.33 4.88
C VAL A 98 1.65 2.59 5.64
N ALA A 99 2.75 2.52 6.36
CA ALA A 99 3.29 3.68 7.09
C ALA A 99 3.67 4.82 6.13
N ALA A 100 4.24 4.49 4.97
CA ALA A 100 4.58 5.48 3.95
C ALA A 100 3.32 6.14 3.37
N CYS A 101 2.24 5.37 3.15
CA CYS A 101 0.96 5.93 2.71
C CYS A 101 0.37 6.86 3.76
N GLN A 102 0.42 6.49 5.04
CA GLN A 102 -0.06 7.34 6.12
C GLN A 102 0.78 8.61 6.24
N ALA A 103 2.10 8.51 6.09
CA ALA A 103 2.98 9.67 6.14
C ALA A 103 2.65 10.68 5.03
N MET A 104 2.27 10.22 3.85
CA MET A 104 1.83 11.10 2.77
C MET A 104 0.55 11.86 3.16
N ILE A 105 -0.42 11.15 3.73
CA ILE A 105 -1.67 11.77 4.20
C ILE A 105 -1.35 12.81 5.29
N ASP A 106 -0.48 12.46 6.22
CA ASP A 106 -0.10 13.35 7.32
C ASP A 106 0.65 14.59 6.83
N SER A 107 1.29 14.54 5.66
CA SER A 107 1.93 15.71 5.04
C SER A 107 0.92 16.69 4.46
N MET A 108 -0.32 16.24 4.22
CA MET A 108 -1.42 17.05 3.68
C MET A 108 -2.18 17.69 4.84
N LYS A 109 -2.25 19.01 4.84
CA LYS A 109 -2.95 19.77 5.89
C LYS A 109 -4.35 20.14 5.40
N ASP A 110 -5.29 20.29 6.33
CA ASP A 110 -6.69 20.55 6.01
C ASP A 110 -6.91 21.90 5.31
N ASP A 111 -5.96 22.81 5.46
CA ASP A 111 -6.00 24.15 4.83
C ASP A 111 -5.44 24.17 3.40
N ARG A 112 -5.27 23.00 2.78
CA ARG A 112 -4.72 22.81 1.43
C ARG A 112 -3.25 23.20 1.33
N THR A 113 -2.52 23.14 2.44
CA THR A 113 -1.06 23.21 2.41
C THR A 113 -0.49 21.81 2.55
N VAL A 114 0.68 21.58 1.99
CA VAL A 114 1.36 20.29 2.05
C VAL A 114 2.79 20.52 2.48
N ASP A 115 3.26 19.74 3.44
CA ASP A 115 4.68 19.67 3.76
C ASP A 115 5.36 18.94 2.60
N LEU A 116 5.96 19.69 1.68
CA LEU A 116 6.49 19.14 0.44
C LEU A 116 7.62 18.13 0.68
N ALA A 117 8.51 18.41 1.63
CA ALA A 117 9.61 17.50 1.94
C ALA A 117 9.07 16.17 2.47
N ALA A 118 8.08 16.22 3.37
CA ALA A 118 7.44 15.02 3.91
C ALA A 118 6.66 14.26 2.84
N PHE A 119 5.97 14.96 1.94
CA PHE A 119 5.24 14.33 0.83
C PHE A 119 6.18 13.58 -0.09
N LYS A 120 7.29 14.21 -0.50
CA LYS A 120 8.28 13.57 -1.38
C LYS A 120 8.96 12.39 -0.70
N ALA A 121 9.28 12.49 0.59
CA ALA A 121 9.87 11.38 1.35
C ALA A 121 8.91 10.19 1.42
N ALA A 122 7.62 10.46 1.62
CA ALA A 122 6.58 9.43 1.65
C ALA A 122 6.44 8.75 0.28
N GLU A 123 6.46 9.51 -0.80
CA GLU A 123 6.41 8.96 -2.16
C GLU A 123 7.60 8.04 -2.43
N ALA A 124 8.81 8.48 -2.06
CA ALA A 124 10.01 7.66 -2.23
C ALA A 124 9.93 6.37 -1.41
N ALA A 125 9.42 6.44 -0.19
CA ALA A 125 9.25 5.25 0.66
C ALA A 125 8.22 4.28 0.08
N GLN A 126 7.14 4.78 -0.50
CA GLN A 126 6.15 3.94 -1.19
C GLN A 126 6.80 3.20 -2.36
N ASP A 127 7.60 3.89 -3.16
CA ASP A 127 8.27 3.28 -4.31
C ASP A 127 9.29 2.21 -3.86
N GLN A 128 10.07 2.48 -2.83
CA GLN A 128 11.04 1.55 -2.28
C GLN A 128 10.37 0.29 -1.74
N THR A 129 9.29 0.46 -0.98
CA THR A 129 8.57 -0.67 -0.39
C THR A 129 7.85 -1.50 -1.45
N THR A 130 7.26 -0.85 -2.46
CA THR A 130 6.62 -1.54 -3.59
C THR A 130 7.65 -2.40 -4.34
N THR A 131 8.82 -1.86 -4.60
CA THR A 131 9.92 -2.60 -5.25
C THR A 131 10.36 -3.79 -4.40
N ALA A 132 10.52 -3.59 -3.08
CA ALA A 132 10.91 -4.64 -2.16
C ALA A 132 9.87 -5.77 -2.10
N MET A 133 8.58 -5.42 -2.06
CA MET A 133 7.51 -6.42 -2.09
C MET A 133 7.54 -7.23 -3.38
N GLY A 134 7.77 -6.58 -4.51
CA GLY A 134 7.88 -7.27 -5.80
C GLY A 134 8.99 -8.31 -5.81
N LYS A 135 10.16 -7.98 -5.25
CA LYS A 135 11.29 -8.91 -5.16
C LYS A 135 10.96 -10.11 -4.27
N ILE A 136 10.28 -9.89 -3.16
CA ILE A 136 9.86 -10.98 -2.27
C ILE A 136 8.89 -11.92 -2.99
N LEU A 137 7.90 -11.36 -3.70
CA LEU A 137 6.91 -12.14 -4.44
C LEU A 137 7.56 -13.00 -5.53
N VAL A 138 8.57 -12.46 -6.22
CA VAL A 138 9.34 -13.23 -7.21
C VAL A 138 10.03 -14.42 -6.54
N LYS A 139 10.66 -14.21 -5.38
CA LYS A 139 11.31 -15.30 -4.63
C LYS A 139 10.30 -16.36 -4.19
N MET A 140 9.12 -15.95 -3.74
CA MET A 140 8.05 -16.88 -3.36
C MET A 140 7.62 -17.76 -4.53
N ASN A 141 7.49 -17.18 -5.72
CA ASN A 141 7.14 -17.94 -6.92
C ASN A 141 8.22 -18.94 -7.31
N GLN A 142 9.49 -18.62 -7.10
CA GLN A 142 10.60 -19.52 -7.41
C GLN A 142 10.64 -20.73 -6.49
N ILE A 143 10.18 -20.60 -5.25
CA ILE A 143 10.19 -21.65 -4.25
C ILE A 143 8.97 -22.56 -4.40
N SER A 144 7.83 -21.99 -4.71
CA SER A 144 6.61 -22.76 -4.89
C SER A 144 6.51 -23.31 -6.30
#